data_dc9821f692ab975b4863fb9145a9bced
#
_entry.id   dc9821f692ab975b4863fb9145a9bced
#
_cell.length_a   1.000
_cell.length_b   1.000
_cell.length_c   1.000
_cell.angle_alpha   90.00
_cell.angle_beta   90.00
_cell.angle_gamma   90.00
#
_symmetry.space_group_name_H-M   'P 1'
#
loop_
_entity.id
_entity.type
_entity.pdbx_description
1 polymer ?
#
loop_
_entity_poly.entity_id
_entity_poly.type
_entity_poly.pdbx_seq_one_letter_code
_entity_poly.pdbx_strand_id
1 'polypeptide(L)'
;MRGKVEPGSFGDFAESVMVSPVETVKPTDRLVYAMKKLVKKNIGCVVVVERKKPVGIITERDISRKVAKSTKVLMTQVKRVMSGPLVTVTPSTPIAKVLYLMLKHGIRRLPVIEKEELVGLVSERDLVRWVLQISYEPQIPVEIKQILAKRSEAKT
;
A
#
# COMPACT_ATOMS: atom_id res chain seq x y z
N MET A 1 -18.61 -2.12 14.88
CA MET A 1 -18.64 -3.59 15.05
C MET A 1 -17.95 -4.21 13.84
N ARG A 2 -16.79 -4.82 14.03
CA ARG A 2 -16.15 -5.62 12.97
C ARG A 2 -16.89 -6.96 12.96
N GLY A 3 -17.66 -7.23 11.90
CA GLY A 3 -18.30 -8.52 11.69
C GLY A 3 -17.23 -9.61 11.64
N LYS A 4 -17.42 -10.70 12.38
CA LYS A 4 -16.63 -11.93 12.22
C LYS A 4 -16.81 -12.39 10.78
N VAL A 5 -15.73 -12.39 10.00
CA VAL A 5 -15.72 -12.98 8.66
C VAL A 5 -15.67 -14.49 8.84
N GLU A 6 -16.66 -15.19 8.30
CA GLU A 6 -16.68 -16.66 8.28
C GLU A 6 -15.54 -17.16 7.38
N PRO A 7 -14.73 -18.14 7.82
CA PRO A 7 -13.65 -18.70 6.99
C PRO A 7 -14.24 -19.31 5.72
N GLY A 8 -13.82 -18.80 4.56
CA GLY A 8 -14.17 -19.37 3.25
C GLY A 8 -15.13 -18.55 2.40
N SER A 9 -15.57 -17.37 2.83
CA SER A 9 -16.28 -16.48 1.94
C SER A 9 -15.28 -15.74 1.04
N PHE A 10 -15.26 -16.07 -0.24
CA PHE A 10 -14.57 -15.29 -1.29
C PHE A 10 -15.17 -13.89 -1.48
N GLY A 11 -15.89 -13.39 -0.49
CA GLY A 11 -16.62 -12.13 -0.49
C GLY A 11 -15.93 -10.97 0.20
N ASP A 12 -14.66 -11.09 0.57
CA ASP A 12 -13.93 -9.99 1.17
C ASP A 12 -13.54 -8.94 0.13
N PHE A 13 -13.57 -7.70 0.58
CA PHE A 13 -13.35 -6.52 -0.24
C PHE A 13 -12.06 -5.80 0.17
N ALA A 14 -11.59 -4.89 -0.69
CA ALA A 14 -10.37 -4.11 -0.45
C ALA A 14 -10.36 -3.43 0.93
N GLU A 15 -11.49 -2.97 1.43
CA GLU A 15 -11.63 -2.35 2.76
C GLU A 15 -11.25 -3.28 3.92
N SER A 16 -11.43 -4.60 3.76
CA SER A 16 -11.09 -5.58 4.79
C SER A 16 -9.58 -5.74 5.01
N VAL A 17 -8.79 -5.42 4.00
CA VAL A 17 -7.33 -5.64 3.99
C VAL A 17 -6.51 -4.36 3.84
N MET A 18 -7.13 -3.25 3.41
CA MET A 18 -6.42 -1.99 3.21
C MET A 18 -5.85 -1.42 4.50
N VAL A 19 -4.75 -0.70 4.35
CA VAL A 19 -4.15 0.10 5.42
C VAL A 19 -4.66 1.54 5.31
N SER A 20 -5.09 2.10 6.41
CA SER A 20 -5.52 3.50 6.54
C SER A 20 -5.14 4.03 7.94
N PRO A 21 -4.68 5.28 8.09
CA PRO A 21 -4.41 6.25 7.03
C PRO A 21 -3.19 5.88 6.18
N VAL A 22 -3.12 6.43 4.96
CA VAL A 22 -2.01 6.23 4.04
C VAL A 22 -1.00 7.38 4.19
N GLU A 23 0.28 7.04 4.25
CA GLU A 23 1.34 8.04 4.21
C GLU A 23 1.45 8.67 2.82
N THR A 24 1.40 9.99 2.77
CA THR A 24 1.35 10.75 1.52
C THR A 24 2.44 11.81 1.43
N VAL A 25 2.73 12.26 0.21
CA VAL A 25 3.57 13.42 -0.10
C VAL A 25 2.90 14.24 -1.21
N LYS A 26 3.31 15.50 -1.36
CA LYS A 26 2.85 16.37 -2.44
C LYS A 26 3.72 16.20 -3.70
N PRO A 27 3.18 16.47 -4.90
CA PRO A 27 3.97 16.45 -6.14
C PRO A 27 5.18 17.39 -6.11
N THR A 28 5.06 18.50 -5.37
CA THR A 28 6.09 19.55 -5.22
C THR A 28 7.12 19.26 -4.14
N ASP A 29 6.90 18.28 -3.28
CA ASP A 29 7.87 17.87 -2.27
C ASP A 29 9.15 17.37 -2.94
N ARG A 30 10.30 17.54 -2.26
CA ARG A 30 11.56 16.96 -2.74
C ARG A 30 11.60 15.46 -2.48
N LEU A 31 12.23 14.72 -3.38
CA LEU A 31 12.33 13.26 -3.29
C LEU A 31 12.99 12.79 -1.98
N VAL A 32 13.98 13.55 -1.47
CA VAL A 32 14.62 13.27 -0.17
C VAL A 32 13.61 13.26 0.99
N TYR A 33 12.57 14.10 0.92
CA TYR A 33 11.52 14.11 1.94
C TYR A 33 10.68 12.82 1.90
N ALA A 34 10.29 12.38 0.71
CA ALA A 34 9.62 11.09 0.53
C ALA A 34 10.49 9.93 1.05
N MET A 35 11.78 9.91 0.70
CA MET A 35 12.73 8.89 1.17
C MET A 35 12.83 8.87 2.71
N LYS A 36 13.00 10.02 3.36
CA LYS A 36 13.04 10.11 4.83
C LYS A 36 11.75 9.58 5.47
N LYS A 37 10.59 9.85 4.86
CA LYS A 37 9.31 9.34 5.33
C LYS A 37 9.22 7.82 5.23
N LEU A 38 9.68 7.21 4.11
CA LEU A 38 9.75 5.75 3.95
C LEU A 38 10.58 5.11 5.06
N VAL A 39 11.78 5.64 5.31
CA VAL A 39 12.70 5.13 6.34
C VAL A 39 12.10 5.30 7.74
N LYS A 40 11.66 6.51 8.09
CA LYS A 40 11.13 6.83 9.43
C LYS A 40 9.90 5.99 9.78
N LYS A 41 9.03 5.74 8.80
CA LYS A 41 7.78 4.99 8.98
C LYS A 41 7.93 3.50 8.71
N ASN A 42 9.10 3.05 8.28
CA ASN A 42 9.36 1.66 7.87
C ASN A 42 8.32 1.14 6.87
N ILE A 43 8.07 1.92 5.82
CA ILE A 43 7.09 1.62 4.76
C ILE A 43 7.76 1.60 3.40
N GLY A 44 7.27 0.78 2.49
CA GLY A 44 7.86 0.58 1.16
C GLY A 44 7.32 1.53 0.07
N CYS A 45 6.38 2.41 0.38
CA CYS A 45 5.87 3.41 -0.55
C CYS A 45 5.14 4.55 0.14
N VAL A 46 5.02 5.67 -0.56
CA VAL A 46 4.11 6.78 -0.24
C VAL A 46 3.25 7.09 -1.47
N VAL A 47 2.02 7.48 -1.25
CA VAL A 47 1.13 7.93 -2.32
C VAL A 47 1.31 9.44 -2.50
N VAL A 48 1.43 9.86 -3.76
CA VAL A 48 1.52 11.29 -4.10
C VAL A 48 0.11 11.83 -4.26
N VAL A 49 -0.24 12.85 -3.49
CA VAL A 49 -1.59 13.39 -3.42
C VAL A 49 -1.60 14.88 -3.72
N GLU A 50 -2.49 15.30 -4.60
CA GLU A 50 -2.79 16.69 -4.88
C GLU A 50 -4.28 16.96 -4.65
N ARG A 51 -4.60 17.94 -3.78
CA ARG A 51 -6.00 18.26 -3.43
C ARG A 51 -6.81 17.02 -3.02
N LYS A 52 -6.23 16.16 -2.17
CA LYS A 52 -6.77 14.87 -1.68
C LYS A 52 -6.86 13.75 -2.73
N LYS A 53 -6.63 14.02 -4.01
CA LYS A 53 -6.65 13.03 -5.08
C LYS A 53 -5.28 12.39 -5.26
N PRO A 54 -5.19 11.07 -5.32
CA PRO A 54 -3.92 10.40 -5.61
C PRO A 54 -3.54 10.61 -7.07
N VAL A 55 -2.32 11.11 -7.30
CA VAL A 55 -1.80 11.42 -8.65
C VAL A 55 -0.58 10.59 -9.02
N GLY A 56 0.04 9.90 -8.07
CA GLY A 56 1.21 9.07 -8.30
C GLY A 56 1.57 8.24 -7.08
N ILE A 57 2.58 7.41 -7.21
CA ILE A 57 3.16 6.61 -6.14
C ILE A 57 4.69 6.65 -6.23
N ILE A 58 5.35 6.70 -5.09
CA ILE A 58 6.81 6.56 -4.95
C ILE A 58 7.10 5.33 -4.10
N THR A 59 7.94 4.46 -4.62
CA THR A 59 8.40 3.26 -3.90
C THR A 59 9.90 3.33 -3.60
N GLU A 60 10.36 2.51 -2.66
CA GLU A 60 11.82 2.35 -2.40
C GLU A 60 12.58 1.97 -3.68
N ARG A 61 11.98 1.12 -4.53
CA ARG A 61 12.57 0.72 -5.81
C ARG A 61 12.74 1.90 -6.76
N ASP A 62 11.75 2.81 -6.84
CA ASP A 62 11.82 3.99 -7.68
C ASP A 62 12.98 4.90 -7.24
N ILE A 63 13.09 5.13 -5.94
CA ILE A 63 14.17 5.93 -5.35
C ILE A 63 15.53 5.26 -5.63
N SER A 64 15.69 3.99 -5.30
CA SER A 64 16.95 3.26 -5.48
C SER A 64 17.44 3.28 -6.92
N ARG A 65 16.55 3.04 -7.90
CA ARG A 65 16.87 3.08 -9.33
C ARG A 65 17.31 4.46 -9.82
N LYS A 66 16.73 5.51 -9.28
CA LYS A 66 17.07 6.88 -9.66
C LYS A 66 18.35 7.36 -8.97
N VAL A 67 18.51 7.07 -7.69
CA VAL A 67 19.70 7.42 -6.91
C VAL A 67 20.95 6.70 -7.42
N ALA A 68 20.82 5.44 -7.86
CA ALA A 68 21.91 4.68 -8.48
C ALA A 68 22.48 5.38 -9.75
N LYS A 69 21.66 6.19 -10.43
CA LYS A 69 22.11 6.99 -11.59
C LYS A 69 22.71 8.33 -11.18
N SER A 70 22.13 8.99 -10.19
CA SER A 70 22.62 10.26 -9.66
C SER A 70 21.94 10.60 -8.34
N THR A 71 22.74 10.88 -7.31
CA THR A 71 22.26 11.36 -6.01
C THR A 71 21.57 12.73 -6.07
N LYS A 72 21.87 13.54 -7.12
CA LYS A 72 21.23 14.84 -7.33
C LYS A 72 19.70 14.73 -7.47
N VAL A 73 19.17 13.55 -7.88
CA VAL A 73 17.74 13.31 -7.99
C VAL A 73 17.00 13.51 -6.67
N LEU A 74 17.66 13.32 -5.53
CA LEU A 74 17.06 13.52 -4.20
C LEU A 74 16.56 14.94 -3.97
N MET A 75 17.13 15.92 -4.68
CA MET A 75 16.73 17.32 -4.59
C MET A 75 15.65 17.71 -5.59
N THR A 76 15.27 16.80 -6.49
CA THR A 76 14.19 17.04 -7.47
C THR A 76 12.81 16.87 -6.84
N GLN A 77 11.79 17.43 -7.50
CA GLN A 77 10.41 17.25 -7.04
C GLN A 77 9.90 15.83 -7.30
N VAL A 78 9.09 15.34 -6.37
CA VAL A 78 8.45 14.02 -6.40
C VAL A 78 7.76 13.74 -7.74
N LYS A 79 7.04 14.72 -8.31
CA LYS A 79 6.34 14.58 -9.60
C LYS A 79 7.23 14.16 -10.77
N ARG A 80 8.55 14.39 -10.69
CA ARG A 80 9.51 13.99 -11.73
C ARG A 80 9.95 12.53 -11.64
N VAL A 81 9.63 11.88 -10.52
CA VAL A 81 10.09 10.52 -10.22
C VAL A 81 8.92 9.54 -9.99
N MET A 82 7.78 10.05 -9.52
CA MET A 82 6.60 9.24 -9.24
C MET A 82 6.16 8.42 -10.46
N SER A 83 5.62 7.23 -10.19
CA SER A 83 4.96 6.42 -11.21
C SER A 83 3.48 6.81 -11.31
N GLY A 84 2.98 6.86 -12.53
CA GLY A 84 1.59 7.13 -12.90
C GLY A 84 1.37 6.89 -14.38
N PRO A 85 0.11 6.84 -14.86
CA PRO A 85 -1.14 6.94 -14.08
C PRO A 85 -1.33 5.76 -13.11
N LEU A 86 -2.08 6.01 -12.03
CA LEU A 86 -2.32 4.99 -11.00
C LEU A 86 -3.43 4.01 -11.43
N VAL A 87 -3.21 2.73 -11.15
CA VAL A 87 -4.27 1.75 -11.08
C VAL A 87 -4.83 1.82 -9.66
N THR A 88 -6.13 2.06 -9.53
CA THR A 88 -6.82 2.25 -8.25
C THR A 88 -8.01 1.31 -8.12
N VAL A 89 -8.46 1.11 -6.89
CA VAL A 89 -9.66 0.34 -6.57
C VAL A 89 -10.54 1.13 -5.59
N THR A 90 -11.77 0.67 -5.38
CA THR A 90 -12.68 1.21 -4.36
C THR A 90 -12.69 0.32 -3.13
N PRO A 91 -13.19 0.79 -1.96
CA PRO A 91 -13.35 -0.04 -0.77
C PRO A 91 -14.11 -1.34 -1.03
N SER A 92 -15.13 -1.28 -1.88
CA SER A 92 -15.99 -2.42 -2.26
C SER A 92 -15.44 -3.29 -3.38
N THR A 93 -14.21 -3.08 -3.84
CA THR A 93 -13.60 -3.94 -4.86
C THR A 93 -13.29 -5.31 -4.28
N PRO A 94 -13.79 -6.42 -4.86
CA PRO A 94 -13.50 -7.78 -4.39
C PRO A 94 -11.98 -8.08 -4.42
N ILE A 95 -11.48 -8.81 -3.44
CA ILE A 95 -10.05 -9.15 -3.34
C ILE A 95 -9.54 -9.90 -4.58
N ALA A 96 -10.36 -10.77 -5.16
CA ALA A 96 -10.01 -11.44 -6.43
C ALA A 96 -9.70 -10.44 -7.54
N LYS A 97 -10.45 -9.32 -7.63
CA LYS A 97 -10.20 -8.24 -8.58
C LYS A 97 -8.95 -7.45 -8.25
N VAL A 98 -8.68 -7.22 -6.95
CA VAL A 98 -7.44 -6.58 -6.49
C VAL A 98 -6.23 -7.40 -6.93
N LEU A 99 -6.24 -8.72 -6.69
CA LEU A 99 -5.19 -9.65 -7.12
C LEU A 99 -5.02 -9.65 -8.65
N TYR A 100 -6.12 -9.75 -9.39
CA TYR A 100 -6.09 -9.69 -10.85
C TYR A 100 -5.42 -8.42 -11.37
N LEU A 101 -5.75 -7.26 -10.81
CA LEU A 101 -5.16 -5.99 -11.23
C LEU A 101 -3.66 -5.92 -10.90
N MET A 102 -3.24 -6.42 -9.74
CA MET A 102 -1.82 -6.50 -9.40
C MET A 102 -1.04 -7.36 -10.38
N LEU A 103 -1.56 -8.55 -10.72
CA LEU A 103 -0.93 -9.46 -11.67
C LEU A 103 -0.92 -8.88 -13.08
N LYS A 104 -2.05 -8.36 -13.55
CA LYS A 104 -2.20 -7.79 -14.89
C LYS A 104 -1.24 -6.64 -15.15
N HIS A 105 -1.04 -5.78 -14.18
CA HIS A 105 -0.20 -4.58 -14.32
C HIS A 105 1.22 -4.75 -13.75
N GLY A 106 1.55 -5.92 -13.20
CA GLY A 106 2.86 -6.18 -12.59
C GLY A 106 3.16 -5.24 -11.41
N ILE A 107 2.14 -4.85 -10.67
CA ILE A 107 2.24 -3.92 -9.53
C ILE A 107 1.87 -4.63 -8.22
N ARG A 108 2.43 -4.18 -7.12
CA ARG A 108 2.28 -4.79 -5.80
C ARG A 108 1.54 -3.92 -4.80
N ARG A 109 0.99 -2.80 -5.25
CA ARG A 109 0.27 -1.83 -4.41
C ARG A 109 -0.82 -1.16 -5.22
N LEU A 110 -2.00 -1.05 -4.62
CA LEU A 110 -3.16 -0.39 -5.23
C LEU A 110 -3.72 0.63 -4.23
N PRO A 111 -3.70 1.92 -4.56
CA PRO A 111 -4.44 2.92 -3.80
C PRO A 111 -5.93 2.62 -3.85
N VAL A 112 -6.60 2.77 -2.70
CA VAL A 112 -8.04 2.67 -2.57
C VAL A 112 -8.61 4.06 -2.53
N ILE A 113 -9.55 4.34 -3.43
CA ILE A 113 -10.19 5.65 -3.57
C ILE A 113 -11.70 5.56 -3.34
N GLU A 114 -12.24 6.56 -2.69
CA GLU A 114 -13.68 6.77 -2.55
C GLU A 114 -13.98 8.24 -2.83
N LYS A 115 -14.99 8.50 -3.68
CA LYS A 115 -15.32 9.87 -4.11
C LYS A 115 -14.10 10.66 -4.58
N GLU A 116 -13.23 10.01 -5.36
CA GLU A 116 -11.96 10.53 -5.90
C GLU A 116 -10.86 10.82 -4.85
N GLU A 117 -11.14 10.66 -3.55
CA GLU A 117 -10.15 10.86 -2.48
C GLU A 117 -9.48 9.53 -2.09
N LEU A 118 -8.21 9.63 -1.69
CA LEU A 118 -7.45 8.49 -1.17
C LEU A 118 -7.97 8.10 0.22
N VAL A 119 -8.47 6.87 0.36
CA VAL A 119 -8.99 6.35 1.64
C VAL A 119 -8.20 5.16 2.18
N GLY A 120 -7.37 4.52 1.37
CA GLY A 120 -6.58 3.37 1.80
C GLY A 120 -5.52 2.96 0.78
N LEU A 121 -4.75 1.95 1.15
CA LEU A 121 -3.75 1.31 0.29
C LEU A 121 -3.77 -0.20 0.55
N VAL A 122 -3.85 -1.00 -0.52
CA VAL A 122 -3.68 -2.46 -0.44
C VAL A 122 -2.34 -2.83 -1.03
N SER A 123 -1.55 -3.61 -0.31
CA SER A 123 -0.30 -4.19 -0.79
C SER A 123 -0.39 -5.70 -0.94
N GLU A 124 0.49 -6.28 -1.77
CA GLU A 124 0.65 -7.74 -1.89
C GLU A 124 0.86 -8.40 -0.51
N ARG A 125 1.61 -7.76 0.39
CA ARG A 125 1.84 -8.25 1.75
C ARG A 125 0.55 -8.30 2.58
N ASP A 126 -0.36 -7.34 2.40
CA ASP A 126 -1.64 -7.33 3.11
C ASP A 126 -2.53 -8.49 2.63
N LEU A 127 -2.48 -8.80 1.32
CA LEU A 127 -3.18 -9.95 0.75
C LEU A 127 -2.60 -11.28 1.24
N VAL A 128 -1.28 -11.41 1.33
CA VAL A 128 -0.65 -12.62 1.90
C VAL A 128 -1.10 -12.83 3.35
N ARG A 129 -1.16 -11.77 4.15
CA ARG A 129 -1.66 -11.87 5.53
C ARG A 129 -3.12 -12.30 5.58
N TRP A 130 -3.95 -11.74 4.73
CA TRP A 130 -5.35 -12.10 4.63
C TRP A 130 -5.52 -13.59 4.26
N VAL A 131 -4.78 -14.08 3.25
CA VAL A 131 -4.80 -15.51 2.88
C VAL A 131 -4.39 -16.40 4.05
N LEU A 132 -3.34 -16.05 4.79
CA LEU A 132 -2.90 -16.80 5.96
C LEU A 132 -3.98 -16.84 7.05
N GLN A 133 -4.67 -15.73 7.29
CA GLN A 133 -5.74 -15.67 8.29
C GLN A 133 -6.92 -16.56 7.95
N ILE A 134 -7.40 -16.52 6.69
CA ILE A 134 -8.59 -17.30 6.29
C ILE A 134 -8.30 -18.79 6.07
N SER A 135 -7.09 -19.13 5.56
CA SER A 135 -6.77 -20.50 5.15
C SER A 135 -6.10 -21.35 6.24
N TYR A 136 -5.38 -20.71 7.16
CA TYR A 136 -4.49 -21.40 8.10
C TYR A 136 -4.62 -20.96 9.56
N GLU A 137 -5.61 -20.17 9.92
CA GLU A 137 -5.70 -19.62 11.29
C GLU A 137 -5.55 -20.67 12.40
N PRO A 138 -6.16 -21.88 12.34
CA PRO A 138 -5.93 -22.93 13.32
C PRO A 138 -4.53 -23.54 13.31
N GLN A 139 -3.83 -23.46 12.18
CA GLN A 139 -2.56 -24.14 11.90
C GLN A 139 -1.36 -23.21 11.90
N ILE A 140 -1.58 -21.88 11.97
CA ILE A 140 -0.47 -20.92 11.98
C ILE A 140 0.30 -21.06 13.30
N PRO A 141 1.62 -21.33 13.26
CA PRO A 141 2.47 -21.35 14.44
C PRO A 141 2.36 -20.07 15.25
N VAL A 142 2.42 -20.20 16.57
CA VAL A 142 2.27 -19.07 17.52
C VAL A 142 3.26 -17.94 17.22
N GLU A 143 4.48 -18.29 16.80
CA GLU A 143 5.53 -17.34 16.45
C GLU A 143 5.12 -16.46 15.26
N ILE A 144 4.48 -17.04 14.25
CA ILE A 144 3.98 -16.30 13.08
C ILE A 144 2.81 -15.40 13.49
N LYS A 145 1.88 -15.90 14.32
CA LYS A 145 0.78 -15.10 14.85
C LYS A 145 1.30 -13.86 15.61
N GLN A 146 2.34 -14.02 16.42
CA GLN A 146 2.98 -12.92 17.15
C GLN A 146 3.62 -11.89 16.21
N ILE A 147 4.28 -12.32 15.13
CA ILE A 147 4.86 -11.42 14.13
C ILE A 147 3.78 -10.62 13.40
N LEU A 148 2.67 -11.26 13.05
CA LEU A 148 1.54 -10.61 12.40
C LEU A 148 0.87 -9.56 13.32
N ALA A 149 0.71 -9.88 14.61
CA ALA A 149 0.13 -8.97 15.61
C ALA A 149 1.01 -7.73 15.86
N LYS A 150 2.31 -7.90 16.13
CA LYS A 150 3.27 -6.79 16.37
C LYS A 150 3.30 -5.76 15.24
N ARG A 151 3.11 -6.20 13.99
CA ARG A 151 3.10 -5.29 12.83
C ARG A 151 1.77 -4.57 12.64
N SER A 152 0.68 -5.05 13.24
CA SER A 152 -0.61 -4.35 13.27
C SER A 152 -0.57 -3.18 14.25
N GLU A 153 0.07 -3.36 15.41
CA GLU A 153 0.22 -2.33 16.45
C GLU A 153 1.22 -1.22 16.07
N ALA A 154 2.27 -1.54 15.33
CA ALA A 154 3.26 -0.57 14.86
C ALA A 154 2.74 0.38 13.77
N LYS A 155 1.50 0.22 13.32
CA LYS A 155 0.85 1.05 12.29
C LYS A 155 -0.24 1.98 12.85
N THR A 156 -0.45 1.98 14.17
CA THR A 156 -1.27 2.94 14.90
C THR A 156 -0.37 4.02 15.48
#